data_7a91ae6fbd6b6b4bff31ba31ed555b2c
#
_entry.id   7a91ae6fbd6b6b4bff31ba31ed555b2c
#
_cell.length_a   1.000
_cell.length_b   1.000
_cell.length_c   1.000
_cell.angle_alpha   90.00
_cell.angle_beta   90.00
_cell.angle_gamma   90.00
#
_symmetry.space_group_name_H-M   'P 1'
#
loop_
_entity.id
_entity.type
_entity.pdbx_description
1 polymer ?
#
loop_
_entity_poly.entity_id
_entity_poly.type
_entity_poly.pdbx_seq_one_letter_code
_entity_poly.pdbx_strand_id
1 'polypeptide(L)'
;TITCSGVDNTSKGVSCKLTGTAHWDDSGLHTEGENYCATGEDFIGVTWSGSFTAKSHSISGKDQLGGALTIYNSDSTPNAGRVWSFKDSNPTSKYTLYAKDINLNVNISKNTLTGNGNTAEAVLKYIHAYSKVKGSISITPGSETVAGSFSLSNTDRQWSLVCTVTNIPY
;
A
#
# COMPACT_ATOMS: atom_id res chain seq x y z
N THR A 1 -1.08 -1.03 9.35
CA THR A 1 0.02 -1.95 9.73
C THR A 1 0.58 -2.69 8.52
N ILE A 2 1.82 -3.17 8.61
CA ILE A 2 2.42 -4.13 7.67
C ILE A 2 3.08 -5.25 8.45
N THR A 3 2.97 -6.48 7.93
CA THR A 3 3.66 -7.66 8.44
C THR A 3 4.25 -8.48 7.30
N CYS A 4 5.31 -9.21 7.60
CA CYS A 4 5.84 -10.26 6.73
C CYS A 4 5.62 -11.62 7.40
N SER A 5 5.09 -12.58 6.68
CA SER A 5 4.78 -13.90 7.19
C SER A 5 5.08 -14.98 6.16
N GLY A 6 5.12 -16.23 6.62
CA GLY A 6 5.33 -17.38 5.75
C GLY A 6 6.67 -17.32 5.01
N VAL A 7 7.73 -16.88 5.71
CA VAL A 7 9.06 -16.88 5.12
C VAL A 7 9.48 -18.34 4.89
N ASP A 8 9.58 -18.71 3.62
CA ASP A 8 10.09 -20.01 3.18
C ASP A 8 11.47 -19.80 2.57
N ASN A 9 12.49 -20.28 3.26
CA ASN A 9 13.87 -20.18 2.86
C ASN A 9 14.38 -21.57 2.49
N THR A 10 14.49 -21.81 1.22
CA THR A 10 14.94 -23.08 0.66
C THR A 10 16.27 -22.92 -0.08
N SER A 11 16.92 -24.04 -0.41
CA SER A 11 18.12 -24.02 -1.27
C SER A 11 17.87 -23.42 -2.66
N LYS A 12 16.62 -23.17 -3.04
CA LYS A 12 16.22 -22.62 -4.35
C LYS A 12 15.85 -21.13 -4.28
N GLY A 13 15.82 -20.55 -3.09
CA GLY A 13 15.45 -19.14 -2.92
C GLY A 13 14.60 -18.90 -1.68
N VAL A 14 14.15 -17.68 -1.56
CA VAL A 14 13.31 -17.21 -0.44
C VAL A 14 11.99 -16.68 -0.98
N SER A 15 10.92 -16.96 -0.28
CA SER A 15 9.62 -16.35 -0.52
C SER A 15 8.98 -15.90 0.79
N CYS A 16 8.19 -14.86 0.73
CA CYS A 16 7.37 -14.44 1.85
C CYS A 16 6.10 -13.71 1.40
N LYS A 17 5.15 -13.60 2.30
CA LYS A 17 3.91 -12.86 2.11
C LYS A 17 3.95 -11.56 2.92
N LEU A 18 3.86 -10.45 2.22
CA LEU A 18 3.63 -9.14 2.82
C LEU A 18 2.12 -8.92 2.96
N THR A 19 1.67 -8.63 4.17
CA THR A 19 0.27 -8.30 4.44
C THR A 19 0.22 -6.88 5.00
N GLY A 20 -0.53 -6.01 4.33
CA GLY A 20 -0.75 -4.63 4.75
C GLY A 20 -2.22 -4.39 5.07
N THR A 21 -2.49 -3.62 6.12
CA THR A 21 -3.83 -3.18 6.49
C THR A 21 -3.86 -1.69 6.76
N ALA A 22 -4.89 -1.01 6.27
CA ALA A 22 -5.24 0.34 6.66
C ALA A 22 -6.66 0.34 7.20
N HIS A 23 -6.87 1.08 8.28
CA HIS A 23 -8.16 1.24 8.94
C HIS A 23 -8.36 2.70 9.29
N TRP A 24 -9.53 3.24 8.94
CA TRP A 24 -9.96 4.54 9.38
C TRP A 24 -10.79 4.40 10.66
N ASP A 25 -10.38 5.12 11.68
CA ASP A 25 -11.16 5.21 12.92
C ASP A 25 -12.41 6.07 12.70
N ASP A 26 -13.50 5.77 13.41
CA ASP A 26 -14.76 6.51 13.34
C ASP A 26 -14.67 7.88 14.05
N SER A 27 -13.54 8.56 13.94
CA SER A 27 -13.24 9.79 14.68
C SER A 27 -13.94 11.05 14.18
N GLY A 28 -14.94 10.93 13.29
CA GLY A 28 -15.69 12.07 12.78
C GLY A 28 -14.96 12.89 11.71
N LEU A 29 -13.73 12.55 11.37
CA LEU A 29 -12.93 13.26 10.36
C LEU A 29 -13.56 13.26 8.96
N HIS A 30 -14.51 12.35 8.73
CA HIS A 30 -15.23 12.24 7.45
C HIS A 30 -16.54 13.04 7.40
N THR A 31 -16.96 13.61 8.51
CA THR A 31 -18.27 14.30 8.63
C THR A 31 -18.18 15.81 8.65
N GLU A 32 -17.02 16.37 8.87
CA GLU A 32 -16.86 17.81 9.08
C GLU A 32 -16.15 18.50 7.90
N GLY A 33 -16.96 18.90 6.92
CA GLY A 33 -16.60 19.93 5.95
C GLY A 33 -15.81 19.43 4.72
N GLU A 34 -15.73 20.32 3.73
CA GLU A 34 -15.10 20.11 2.42
C GLU A 34 -13.60 19.78 2.47
N ASN A 35 -12.98 19.87 3.64
CA ASN A 35 -11.53 19.70 3.81
C ASN A 35 -11.09 18.28 4.15
N TYR A 36 -12.00 17.39 4.53
CA TYR A 36 -11.64 16.08 5.08
C TYR A 36 -12.02 14.89 4.19
N CYS A 37 -13.05 15.03 3.37
CA CYS A 37 -13.46 14.06 2.38
C CYS A 37 -13.39 14.70 1.00
N ALA A 38 -12.21 14.83 0.47
CA ALA A 38 -12.07 15.32 -0.89
C ALA A 38 -12.55 14.25 -1.87
N THR A 39 -13.13 14.70 -2.96
CA THR A 39 -13.56 13.85 -4.08
C THR A 39 -12.38 13.25 -4.86
N GLY A 40 -11.18 13.22 -4.27
CA GLY A 40 -9.96 12.69 -4.84
C GLY A 40 -9.88 11.16 -4.82
N GLU A 41 -8.79 10.65 -5.35
CA GLU A 41 -8.40 9.26 -5.20
C GLU A 41 -7.33 9.17 -4.11
N ASP A 42 -7.51 8.23 -3.19
CA ASP A 42 -6.49 7.82 -2.24
C ASP A 42 -5.64 6.69 -2.80
N PHE A 43 -4.46 6.57 -2.25
CA PHE A 43 -3.49 5.58 -2.70
C PHE A 43 -2.95 4.76 -1.52
N ILE A 44 -2.86 3.46 -1.72
CA ILE A 44 -2.17 2.56 -0.81
C ILE A 44 -1.21 1.68 -1.60
N GLY A 45 -0.02 1.48 -1.06
CA GLY A 45 0.96 0.67 -1.75
C GLY A 45 1.98 0.06 -0.81
N VAL A 46 2.66 -0.94 -1.31
CA VAL A 46 3.78 -1.59 -0.64
C VAL A 46 4.99 -1.59 -1.55
N THR A 47 6.13 -1.23 -0.99
CA THR A 47 7.44 -1.31 -1.62
C THR A 47 8.34 -2.21 -0.79
N TRP A 48 9.36 -2.79 -1.41
CA TRP A 48 10.31 -3.69 -0.76
C TRP A 48 11.71 -3.54 -1.31
N SER A 49 12.68 -4.05 -0.55
CA SER A 49 14.11 -4.12 -0.92
C SER A 49 14.54 -5.55 -1.25
N GLY A 50 15.82 -5.79 -1.35
CA GLY A 50 16.41 -7.13 -1.43
C GLY A 50 16.25 -7.81 -2.78
N SER A 51 15.91 -7.09 -3.85
CA SER A 51 15.70 -7.65 -5.20
C SER A 51 14.64 -8.76 -5.26
N PHE A 52 13.67 -8.75 -4.35
CA PHE A 52 12.53 -9.65 -4.44
C PHE A 52 11.61 -9.25 -5.60
N THR A 53 11.01 -10.24 -6.22
CA THR A 53 10.03 -10.07 -7.30
C THR A 53 8.63 -10.44 -6.81
N ALA A 54 7.63 -9.61 -7.11
CA ALA A 54 6.23 -9.94 -6.83
C ALA A 54 5.76 -11.11 -7.71
N LYS A 55 5.15 -12.11 -7.09
CA LYS A 55 4.60 -13.30 -7.76
C LYS A 55 3.08 -13.22 -7.87
N SER A 56 2.43 -12.79 -6.83
CA SER A 56 0.98 -12.60 -6.81
C SER A 56 0.60 -11.52 -5.83
N HIS A 57 -0.59 -10.99 -5.99
CA HIS A 57 -1.12 -9.99 -5.08
C HIS A 57 -2.64 -10.09 -5.00
N SER A 58 -3.19 -9.58 -3.91
CA SER A 58 -4.61 -9.31 -3.76
C SER A 58 -4.81 -8.04 -2.93
N ILE A 59 -5.89 -7.34 -3.20
CA ILE A 59 -6.33 -6.21 -2.40
C ILE A 59 -7.84 -6.23 -2.31
N SER A 60 -8.37 -5.86 -1.16
CA SER A 60 -9.80 -5.66 -0.94
C SER A 60 -10.01 -4.50 0.02
N GLY A 61 -11.14 -3.84 -0.08
CA GLY A 61 -11.52 -2.78 0.82
C GLY A 61 -13.02 -2.79 1.09
N LYS A 62 -13.40 -2.18 2.20
CA LYS A 62 -14.79 -2.00 2.62
C LYS A 62 -15.04 -0.58 3.05
N ASP A 63 -16.24 -0.09 2.76
CA ASP A 63 -16.75 1.13 3.35
C ASP A 63 -17.25 0.90 4.80
N GLN A 64 -17.69 1.97 5.48
CA GLN A 64 -18.17 1.90 6.85
C GLN A 64 -19.44 1.07 7.04
N LEU A 65 -20.17 0.75 5.99
CA LEU A 65 -21.34 -0.12 6.01
C LEU A 65 -21.04 -1.56 5.59
N GLY A 66 -19.75 -1.86 5.28
CA GLY A 66 -19.30 -3.18 4.84
C GLY A 66 -19.40 -3.41 3.33
N GLY A 67 -19.82 -2.41 2.55
CA GLY A 67 -19.84 -2.46 1.09
C GLY A 67 -18.43 -2.55 0.50
N ALA A 68 -18.28 -3.27 -0.60
CA ALA A 68 -16.98 -3.42 -1.25
C ALA A 68 -16.54 -2.14 -1.96
N LEU A 69 -15.28 -1.77 -1.79
CA LEU A 69 -14.66 -0.66 -2.53
C LEU A 69 -14.23 -1.12 -3.93
N THR A 70 -14.35 -0.22 -4.89
CA THR A 70 -13.71 -0.39 -6.19
C THR A 70 -12.27 0.10 -6.12
N ILE A 71 -11.32 -0.81 -6.32
CA ILE A 71 -9.90 -0.55 -6.20
C ILE A 71 -9.23 -0.81 -7.54
N TYR A 72 -8.38 0.12 -7.98
CA TYR A 72 -7.68 0.07 -9.26
C TYR A 72 -6.18 -0.11 -9.05
N ASN A 73 -5.52 -0.83 -9.95
CA ASN A 73 -4.05 -0.83 -10.00
C ASN A 73 -3.59 0.53 -10.54
N SER A 74 -2.78 1.23 -9.78
CA SER A 74 -2.30 2.57 -10.12
C SER A 74 -0.90 2.54 -10.71
N ASP A 75 0.01 1.79 -10.08
CA ASP A 75 1.37 1.59 -10.58
C ASP A 75 1.93 0.27 -10.07
N SER A 76 2.88 -0.29 -10.81
CA SER A 76 3.57 -1.52 -10.40
C SER A 76 4.96 -1.63 -11.01
N THR A 77 5.94 -1.85 -10.16
CA THR A 77 7.30 -2.20 -10.54
C THR A 77 7.61 -3.56 -9.91
N PRO A 78 7.72 -4.64 -10.71
CA PRO A 78 7.76 -6.02 -10.21
C PRO A 78 8.80 -6.29 -9.13
N ASN A 79 9.94 -5.58 -9.17
CA ASN A 79 11.06 -5.76 -8.23
C ASN A 79 11.13 -4.67 -7.15
N ALA A 80 10.17 -3.78 -7.06
CA ALA A 80 10.26 -2.65 -6.14
C ALA A 80 8.96 -2.35 -5.39
N GLY A 81 7.80 -2.55 -6.01
CA GLY A 81 6.55 -2.18 -5.33
C GLY A 81 5.31 -2.28 -6.19
N ARG A 82 4.18 -2.04 -5.54
CA ARG A 82 2.86 -1.98 -6.16
C ARG A 82 1.98 -0.99 -5.42
N VAL A 83 1.23 -0.20 -6.17
CA VAL A 83 0.34 0.83 -5.65
C VAL A 83 -1.04 0.69 -6.28
N TRP A 84 -2.05 0.89 -5.46
CA TRP A 84 -3.46 0.90 -5.85
C TRP A 84 -4.09 2.23 -5.49
N SER A 85 -5.12 2.62 -6.26
CA SER A 85 -5.96 3.76 -5.97
C SER A 85 -7.41 3.36 -5.76
N PHE A 86 -8.12 4.15 -4.98
CA PHE A 86 -9.55 4.01 -4.72
C PHE A 86 -10.12 5.37 -4.33
N LYS A 87 -11.42 5.51 -4.43
CA LYS A 87 -12.11 6.66 -3.86
C LYS A 87 -12.31 6.44 -2.38
N ASP A 88 -11.78 7.32 -1.55
CA ASP A 88 -11.97 7.30 -0.11
C ASP A 88 -13.38 7.73 0.30
N SER A 89 -14.06 8.51 -0.55
CA SER A 89 -15.36 9.07 -0.27
C SER A 89 -16.29 8.91 -1.47
N ASN A 90 -17.50 8.43 -1.22
CA ASN A 90 -18.54 8.26 -2.24
C ASN A 90 -19.88 8.81 -1.73
N PRO A 91 -20.25 10.04 -2.12
CA PRO A 91 -21.51 10.64 -1.70
C PRO A 91 -22.69 9.88 -2.30
N THR A 92 -23.67 9.57 -1.46
CA THR A 92 -24.97 9.05 -1.86
C THR A 92 -26.03 10.16 -1.68
N SER A 93 -27.30 9.88 -2.04
CA SER A 93 -28.39 10.82 -1.80
C SER A 93 -28.74 11.04 -0.33
N LYS A 94 -28.23 10.21 0.58
CA LYS A 94 -28.56 10.24 2.01
C LYS A 94 -27.36 10.52 2.90
N TYR A 95 -26.18 10.03 2.53
CA TYR A 95 -24.95 10.14 3.34
C TYR A 95 -23.73 9.91 2.45
N THR A 96 -22.57 10.23 2.97
CA THR A 96 -21.31 9.92 2.31
C THR A 96 -20.78 8.58 2.82
N LEU A 97 -20.53 7.65 1.91
CA LEU A 97 -19.77 6.45 2.19
C LEU A 97 -18.28 6.76 2.17
N TYR A 98 -17.53 6.23 3.11
CA TYR A 98 -16.06 6.39 3.13
C TYR A 98 -15.37 5.03 3.26
N ALA A 99 -14.19 4.96 2.69
CA ALA A 99 -13.34 3.78 2.80
C ALA A 99 -12.92 3.58 4.25
N LYS A 100 -13.27 2.44 4.85
CA LYS A 100 -12.97 2.15 6.26
C LYS A 100 -11.82 1.17 6.40
N ASP A 101 -11.89 0.04 5.72
CA ASP A 101 -10.91 -1.04 5.83
C ASP A 101 -10.30 -1.34 4.48
N ILE A 102 -8.98 -1.46 4.44
CA ILE A 102 -8.26 -1.95 3.27
C ILE A 102 -7.29 -3.03 3.72
N ASN A 103 -7.30 -4.14 3.00
CA ASN A 103 -6.41 -5.27 3.21
C ASN A 103 -5.71 -5.62 1.90
N LEU A 104 -4.39 -5.67 1.94
CA LEU A 104 -3.59 -6.08 0.79
C LEU A 104 -2.64 -7.22 1.15
N ASN A 105 -2.34 -8.06 0.16
CA ASN A 105 -1.35 -9.11 0.25
C ASN A 105 -0.48 -9.06 -1.01
N VAL A 106 0.82 -9.22 -0.84
CA VAL A 106 1.77 -9.40 -1.94
C VAL A 106 2.70 -10.53 -1.60
N ASN A 107 2.72 -11.56 -2.43
CA ASN A 107 3.70 -12.63 -2.33
C ASN A 107 4.94 -12.22 -3.14
N ILE A 108 6.07 -12.14 -2.48
CA ILE A 108 7.36 -11.82 -3.09
C ILE A 108 8.30 -13.00 -2.99
N SER A 109 9.17 -13.16 -3.96
CA SER A 109 10.21 -14.18 -3.92
C SER A 109 11.50 -13.73 -4.58
N LYS A 110 12.59 -14.37 -4.17
CA LYS A 110 13.93 -14.21 -4.72
C LYS A 110 14.49 -15.61 -5.00
N ASN A 111 15.00 -15.84 -6.21
CA ASN A 111 15.46 -17.17 -6.63
C ASN A 111 16.89 -17.50 -6.17
N THR A 112 17.60 -16.54 -5.62
CA THR A 112 18.97 -16.72 -5.14
C THR A 112 19.09 -16.30 -3.69
N LEU A 113 19.79 -17.12 -2.92
CA LEU A 113 20.25 -16.76 -1.58
C LEU A 113 21.51 -15.94 -1.71
N THR A 114 21.56 -14.75 -1.16
CA THR A 114 22.72 -13.87 -1.23
C THR A 114 23.62 -13.93 0.00
N GLY A 115 23.46 -14.92 0.82
CA GLY A 115 24.35 -15.14 1.97
C GLY A 115 23.62 -15.13 3.30
N ASN A 116 24.27 -15.65 4.31
CA ASN A 116 23.75 -15.78 5.66
C ASN A 116 23.65 -14.39 6.33
N GLY A 117 22.47 -14.05 6.80
CA GLY A 117 22.24 -12.89 7.66
C GLY A 117 21.88 -11.59 6.94
N ASN A 118 21.62 -11.62 5.64
CA ASN A 118 21.05 -10.49 4.93
C ASN A 118 19.56 -10.34 5.24
N THR A 119 19.12 -9.10 5.34
CA THR A 119 17.72 -8.80 5.60
C THR A 119 17.21 -7.72 4.63
N ALA A 120 15.96 -7.86 4.24
CA ALA A 120 15.24 -6.89 3.45
C ALA A 120 14.27 -6.09 4.32
N GLU A 121 13.76 -5.02 3.75
CA GLU A 121 12.76 -4.15 4.33
C GLU A 121 11.54 -4.08 3.40
N ALA A 122 10.35 -3.91 3.97
CA ALA A 122 9.17 -3.55 3.22
C ALA A 122 8.42 -2.40 3.90
N VAL A 123 7.88 -1.50 3.09
CA VAL A 123 7.19 -0.29 3.53
C VAL A 123 5.79 -0.29 2.96
N LEU A 124 4.79 -0.19 3.84
CA LEU A 124 3.41 0.14 3.50
C LEU A 124 3.24 1.65 3.63
N LYS A 125 2.74 2.27 2.60
CA LYS A 125 2.39 3.69 2.63
C LYS A 125 0.95 3.90 2.18
N TYR A 126 0.25 4.76 2.90
CA TYR A 126 -1.06 5.28 2.53
C TYR A 126 -0.92 6.77 2.22
N ILE A 127 -1.50 7.23 1.14
CA ILE A 127 -1.56 8.66 0.79
C ILE A 127 -3.04 9.04 0.67
N HIS A 128 -3.45 10.00 1.48
CA HIS A 128 -4.73 10.66 1.36
C HIS A 128 -4.57 11.96 0.58
N ALA A 129 -5.34 12.12 -0.48
CA ALA A 129 -5.28 13.29 -1.35
C ALA A 129 -6.57 14.10 -1.29
N TYR A 130 -6.44 15.37 -0.92
CA TYR A 130 -7.57 16.32 -0.84
C TYR A 130 -7.92 16.96 -2.18
N SER A 131 -7.17 16.70 -3.22
CA SER A 131 -7.30 17.37 -4.51
C SER A 131 -8.19 16.58 -5.46
N LYS A 132 -9.07 17.30 -6.17
CA LYS A 132 -9.82 16.73 -7.32
C LYS A 132 -8.93 16.46 -8.53
N VAL A 133 -7.72 16.98 -8.53
CA VAL A 133 -6.76 16.76 -9.62
C VAL A 133 -6.20 15.35 -9.50
N LYS A 134 -6.32 14.60 -10.58
CA LYS A 134 -5.74 13.26 -10.65
C LYS A 134 -4.22 13.37 -10.58
N GLY A 135 -3.64 12.96 -9.47
CA GLY A 135 -2.20 12.89 -9.30
C GLY A 135 -1.59 11.73 -10.09
N SER A 136 -0.30 11.83 -10.34
CA SER A 136 0.48 10.73 -10.93
C SER A 136 1.29 10.04 -9.85
N ILE A 137 1.15 8.72 -9.76
CA ILE A 137 1.97 7.88 -8.88
C ILE A 137 3.27 7.52 -9.58
N SER A 138 4.35 7.53 -8.82
CA SER A 138 5.66 7.05 -9.24
C SER A 138 6.30 6.21 -8.15
N ILE A 139 6.71 5.00 -8.50
CA ILE A 139 7.47 4.11 -7.63
C ILE A 139 8.96 4.35 -7.87
N THR A 140 9.67 4.67 -6.80
CA THR A 140 11.14 4.76 -6.80
C THR A 140 11.69 3.48 -6.16
N PRO A 141 12.44 2.67 -6.91
CA PRO A 141 13.07 1.48 -6.36
C PRO A 141 14.02 1.83 -5.20
N GLY A 142 14.09 0.94 -4.23
CA GLY A 142 15.05 1.02 -3.13
C GLY A 142 16.40 0.38 -3.48
N SER A 143 17.18 0.11 -2.44
CA SER A 143 18.43 -0.64 -2.53
C SER A 143 18.25 -2.10 -2.09
N GLU A 144 19.36 -2.83 -1.96
CA GLU A 144 19.34 -4.22 -1.44
C GLU A 144 18.77 -4.32 -0.01
N THR A 145 19.00 -3.31 0.82
CA THR A 145 18.63 -3.34 2.25
C THR A 145 17.53 -2.36 2.62
N VAL A 146 17.28 -1.33 1.82
CA VAL A 146 16.30 -0.29 2.08
C VAL A 146 15.18 -0.36 1.06
N ALA A 147 13.94 -0.46 1.52
CA ALA A 147 12.76 -0.46 0.66
C ALA A 147 12.69 0.81 -0.19
N GLY A 148 12.10 0.68 -1.36
CA GLY A 148 11.75 1.81 -2.20
C GLY A 148 10.66 2.68 -1.59
N SER A 149 10.25 3.68 -2.31
CA SER A 149 9.12 4.54 -1.93
C SER A 149 8.22 4.79 -3.12
N PHE A 150 7.03 5.31 -2.87
CA PHE A 150 6.23 5.91 -3.92
C PHE A 150 5.74 7.30 -3.51
N SER A 151 5.52 8.13 -4.49
CA SER A 151 5.07 9.50 -4.31
C SER A 151 3.91 9.81 -5.26
N LEU A 152 3.09 10.76 -4.83
CA LEU A 152 2.03 11.34 -5.63
C LEU A 152 2.47 12.76 -6.02
N SER A 153 2.49 13.03 -7.31
CA SER A 153 2.78 14.36 -7.87
C SER A 153 1.51 15.07 -8.31
N ASN A 154 1.61 16.39 -8.53
CA ASN A 154 0.52 17.25 -9.00
C ASN A 154 -0.66 17.40 -8.05
N THR A 155 -0.45 17.21 -6.74
CA THR A 155 -1.45 17.50 -5.72
C THR A 155 -0.92 18.52 -4.73
N ASP A 156 -1.68 19.56 -4.49
CA ASP A 156 -1.29 20.64 -3.57
C ASP A 156 -1.52 20.28 -2.11
N ARG A 157 -2.38 19.29 -1.85
CA ARG A 157 -2.78 18.90 -0.49
C ARG A 157 -2.86 17.40 -0.36
N GLN A 158 -1.94 16.83 0.39
CA GLN A 158 -1.91 15.42 0.75
C GLN A 158 -1.22 15.20 2.09
N TRP A 159 -1.55 14.11 2.75
CA TRP A 159 -0.75 13.57 3.83
C TRP A 159 -0.52 12.07 3.63
N SER A 160 0.45 11.52 4.31
CA SER A 160 0.73 10.10 4.22
C SER A 160 1.04 9.48 5.58
N LEU A 161 0.65 8.21 5.71
CA LEU A 161 1.05 7.33 6.81
C LEU A 161 1.97 6.25 6.27
N VAL A 162 3.01 5.94 7.03
CA VAL A 162 4.01 4.94 6.66
C VAL A 162 4.19 3.95 7.81
N CYS A 163 4.21 2.68 7.45
CA CYS A 163 4.60 1.59 8.36
C CYS A 163 5.68 0.76 7.69
N THR A 164 6.65 0.31 8.47
CA THR A 164 7.79 -0.46 7.96
C THR A 164 7.87 -1.80 8.67
N VAL A 165 8.19 -2.85 7.94
CA VAL A 165 8.67 -4.11 8.47
C VAL A 165 10.12 -4.31 8.01
N THR A 166 10.99 -4.58 8.96
CA THR A 166 12.42 -4.83 8.76
C THR A 166 12.75 -6.29 9.03
N ASN A 167 14.00 -6.67 8.76
CA ASN A 167 14.52 -8.00 9.07
C ASN A 167 13.79 -9.14 8.34
N ILE A 168 13.34 -8.92 7.11
CA ILE A 168 12.88 -10.01 6.24
C ILE A 168 14.10 -10.81 5.81
N PRO A 169 14.33 -12.02 6.34
CA PRO A 169 15.58 -12.73 6.12
C PRO A 169 15.67 -13.29 4.69
N TYR A 170 16.89 -13.28 4.10
CA TYR A 170 17.19 -13.90 2.80
C TYR A 170 18.66 -14.25 2.62
#